data_0d4ed0b6647e03b323fb787ed54d4196
#
_entry.id   0d4ed0b6647e03b323fb787ed54d4196
#
_cell.length_a   1.000
_cell.length_b   1.000
_cell.length_c   1.000
_cell.angle_alpha   90.00
_cell.angle_beta   90.00
_cell.angle_gamma   90.00
#
_symmetry.space_group_name_H-M   'P 1'
#
loop_
_entity.id
_entity.type
_entity.pdbx_description
1 polymer ?
#
loop_
_entity_poly.entity_id
_entity_poly.type
_entity_poly.pdbx_seq_one_letter_code
_entity_poly.pdbx_strand_id
1 'polypeptide(L)'
;DLRLTGLQASSRQRALAIDFGGYLKGVALDRATSILLAQGVGNALVNIGGNVMVLGSRNGQRWRVGIQHPRQPGPMATIELEDGEAVGTSGDYQRYFEVDGRRYSHVLDPRSGRPASGTQALTVLITARPAAGALSDAASKPLFIAGSEWPDLARRLHVQHVLRIDGDGHWQVSKAMQGRLEFVARPPPSLTVVP
;
A
#
# COMPACT_ATOMS: atom_id res chain seq x y z
N ASP A 1 0.16 18.24 17.82
CA ASP A 1 -0.70 18.41 18.98
C ASP A 1 -1.00 17.11 19.76
N LEU A 2 -0.60 15.95 19.26
CA LEU A 2 -0.65 14.69 20.00
C LEU A 2 0.67 14.49 20.77
N ARG A 3 0.56 14.31 22.09
CA ARG A 3 1.68 13.98 22.98
C ARG A 3 1.55 12.54 23.43
N LEU A 4 2.63 11.78 23.27
CA LEU A 4 2.73 10.40 23.75
C LEU A 4 3.68 10.36 24.95
N THR A 5 3.26 9.73 26.05
CA THR A 5 4.10 9.52 27.25
C THR A 5 3.87 8.10 27.74
N GLY A 6 4.82 7.21 27.47
CA GLY A 6 4.64 5.78 27.69
C GLY A 6 3.45 5.24 26.87
N LEU A 7 2.47 4.65 27.56
CA LEU A 7 1.24 4.13 26.95
C LEU A 7 0.08 5.14 26.94
N GLN A 8 0.32 6.39 27.35
CA GLN A 8 -0.69 7.42 27.39
C GLN A 8 -0.57 8.35 26.18
N ALA A 9 -1.70 8.70 25.59
CA ALA A 9 -1.82 9.70 24.54
C ALA A 9 -2.67 10.87 25.07
N SER A 10 -2.22 12.10 24.84
CA SER A 10 -2.94 13.31 25.22
C SER A 10 -2.90 14.35 24.13
N SER A 11 -3.95 15.16 24.03
CA SER A 11 -4.00 16.32 23.12
C SER A 11 -4.60 17.51 23.83
N ARG A 12 -4.10 18.70 23.50
CA ARG A 12 -4.73 19.98 23.91
C ARG A 12 -5.93 20.33 23.01
N GLN A 13 -6.03 19.69 21.85
CA GLN A 13 -7.07 19.94 20.85
C GLN A 13 -8.27 19.01 21.10
N ARG A 14 -9.37 19.56 21.64
CA ARG A 14 -10.58 18.78 21.98
C ARG A 14 -11.25 18.12 20.76
N ALA A 15 -11.07 18.70 19.57
CA ALA A 15 -11.63 18.19 18.32
C ALA A 15 -10.71 17.21 17.59
N LEU A 16 -9.60 16.78 18.22
CA LEU A 16 -8.71 15.79 17.61
C LEU A 16 -9.44 14.46 17.43
N ALA A 17 -9.52 14.00 16.20
CA ALA A 17 -9.98 12.67 15.84
C ALA A 17 -8.83 11.89 15.18
N ILE A 18 -8.68 10.62 15.52
CA ILE A 18 -7.65 9.75 14.99
C ILE A 18 -8.33 8.58 14.29
N ASP A 19 -7.99 8.36 13.01
CA ASP A 19 -8.42 7.21 12.24
C ASP A 19 -7.20 6.29 12.01
N PHE A 20 -7.30 5.06 12.47
CA PHE A 20 -6.27 4.02 12.28
C PHE A 20 -6.53 3.13 11.06
N GLY A 21 -7.59 3.38 10.27
CA GLY A 21 -7.97 2.57 9.11
C GLY A 21 -6.88 2.41 8.05
N GLY A 22 -5.96 3.38 7.99
CA GLY A 22 -4.79 3.36 7.11
C GLY A 22 -3.56 2.64 7.66
N TYR A 23 -3.65 1.98 8.83
CA TYR A 23 -2.52 1.38 9.53
C TYR A 23 -2.84 -0.01 10.10
N LEU A 24 -4.06 -0.22 10.58
CA LEU A 24 -4.41 -1.42 11.35
C LEU A 24 -4.41 -2.71 10.54
N LYS A 25 -4.68 -2.67 9.24
CA LYS A 25 -4.59 -3.88 8.41
C LYS A 25 -3.15 -4.39 8.34
N GLY A 26 -2.19 -3.47 8.20
CA GLY A 26 -0.78 -3.80 8.22
C GLY A 26 -0.32 -4.36 9.57
N VAL A 27 -0.75 -3.75 10.69
CA VAL A 27 -0.49 -4.28 12.04
C VAL A 27 -1.08 -5.68 12.22
N ALA A 28 -2.29 -5.90 11.69
CA ALA A 28 -2.94 -7.21 11.74
C ALA A 28 -2.17 -8.27 10.93
N LEU A 29 -1.54 -7.90 9.80
CA LEU A 29 -0.65 -8.78 9.05
C LEU A 29 0.57 -9.16 9.88
N ASP A 30 1.27 -8.19 10.48
CA ASP A 30 2.44 -8.45 11.33
C ASP A 30 2.07 -9.35 12.52
N ARG A 31 0.91 -9.12 13.12
CA ARG A 31 0.45 -9.93 14.25
C ARG A 31 0.07 -11.34 13.83
N ALA A 32 -0.66 -11.49 12.72
CA ALA A 32 -1.06 -12.79 12.20
C ALA A 32 0.16 -13.65 11.83
N THR A 33 1.13 -13.08 11.10
CA THR A 33 2.36 -13.79 10.73
C THR A 33 3.18 -14.18 11.95
N SER A 34 3.27 -13.30 12.98
CA SER A 34 3.95 -13.64 14.24
C SER A 34 3.28 -14.81 14.97
N ILE A 35 1.95 -14.86 15.00
CA ILE A 35 1.20 -15.96 15.62
C ILE A 35 1.41 -17.26 14.84
N LEU A 36 1.34 -17.22 13.50
CA LEU A 36 1.58 -18.39 12.66
C LEU A 36 2.97 -18.98 12.89
N LEU A 37 4.00 -18.14 12.91
CA LEU A 37 5.38 -18.56 13.22
C LEU A 37 5.49 -19.20 14.62
N ALA A 38 4.87 -18.60 15.64
CA ALA A 38 4.86 -19.14 16.98
C ALA A 38 4.15 -20.51 17.10
N GLN A 39 3.23 -20.79 16.18
CA GLN A 39 2.53 -22.09 16.05
C GLN A 39 3.25 -23.08 15.11
N GLY A 40 4.47 -22.78 14.65
CA GLY A 40 5.25 -23.64 13.78
C GLY A 40 4.87 -23.58 12.29
N VAL A 41 4.01 -22.62 11.89
CA VAL A 41 3.65 -22.41 10.47
C VAL A 41 4.70 -21.51 9.84
N GLY A 42 5.65 -22.08 9.12
CA GLY A 42 6.74 -21.36 8.46
C GLY A 42 6.44 -20.91 7.03
N ASN A 43 5.33 -21.35 6.43
CA ASN A 43 4.95 -21.00 5.05
C ASN A 43 3.50 -20.55 5.00
N ALA A 44 3.25 -19.27 4.73
CA ALA A 44 1.91 -18.72 4.67
C ALA A 44 1.84 -17.47 3.80
N LEU A 45 0.68 -17.23 3.20
CA LEU A 45 0.30 -15.94 2.63
C LEU A 45 -0.92 -15.43 3.39
N VAL A 46 -0.80 -14.29 4.00
CA VAL A 46 -1.89 -13.62 4.73
C VAL A 46 -2.36 -12.43 3.93
N ASN A 47 -3.66 -12.34 3.65
CA ASN A 47 -4.29 -11.22 2.94
C ASN A 47 -5.40 -10.62 3.81
N ILE A 48 -5.27 -9.33 4.11
CA ILE A 48 -6.28 -8.58 4.86
C ILE A 48 -6.72 -7.38 4.03
N GLY A 49 -7.86 -7.51 3.37
CA GLY A 49 -8.45 -6.43 2.57
C GLY A 49 -7.53 -5.90 1.46
N GLY A 50 -6.78 -6.77 0.81
CA GLY A 50 -5.87 -6.42 -0.29
C GLY A 50 -4.43 -6.08 0.14
N ASN A 51 -4.18 -5.92 1.44
CA ASN A 51 -2.81 -5.88 1.95
C ASN A 51 -2.33 -7.32 2.21
N VAL A 52 -1.12 -7.64 1.78
CA VAL A 52 -0.58 -9.00 1.81
C VAL A 52 0.77 -9.02 2.52
N MET A 53 1.00 -10.03 3.32
CA MET A 53 2.33 -10.37 3.87
C MET A 53 2.56 -11.87 3.75
N VAL A 54 3.79 -12.26 3.51
CA VAL A 54 4.13 -13.66 3.30
C VAL A 54 5.18 -14.16 4.31
N LEU A 55 5.12 -15.47 4.58
CA LEU A 55 6.12 -16.21 5.32
C LEU A 55 6.66 -17.33 4.43
N GLY A 56 7.97 -17.54 4.48
CA GLY A 56 8.64 -18.63 3.79
C GLY A 56 8.33 -18.65 2.29
N SER A 57 8.00 -19.84 1.77
CA SER A 57 7.81 -20.09 0.35
C SER A 57 6.61 -21.00 0.09
N ARG A 58 6.11 -20.99 -1.16
CA ARG A 58 5.12 -21.95 -1.65
C ARG A 58 5.83 -23.10 -2.35
N ASN A 59 6.02 -24.21 -1.64
CA ASN A 59 6.72 -25.39 -2.18
C ASN A 59 8.12 -25.04 -2.75
N GLY A 60 8.90 -24.22 -2.02
CA GLY A 60 10.22 -23.77 -2.45
C GLY A 60 10.25 -22.62 -3.45
N GLN A 61 9.09 -22.15 -3.92
CA GLN A 61 8.97 -21.01 -4.82
C GLN A 61 8.49 -19.76 -4.07
N ARG A 62 8.80 -18.57 -4.59
CA ARG A 62 8.27 -17.30 -4.08
C ARG A 62 6.75 -17.26 -4.17
N TRP A 63 6.14 -16.51 -3.27
CA TRP A 63 4.70 -16.28 -3.31
C TRP A 63 4.35 -15.26 -4.40
N ARG A 64 3.47 -15.65 -5.33
CA ARG A 64 3.03 -14.79 -6.42
C ARG A 64 1.72 -14.10 -6.07
N VAL A 65 1.71 -12.76 -6.10
CA VAL A 65 0.57 -11.91 -5.72
C VAL A 65 0.16 -11.04 -6.91
N GLY A 66 -1.15 -10.98 -7.19
CA GLY A 66 -1.71 -10.10 -8.22
C GLY A 66 -1.92 -8.68 -7.68
N ILE A 67 -1.52 -7.68 -8.45
CA ILE A 67 -1.84 -6.27 -8.20
C ILE A 67 -3.08 -5.93 -9.03
N GLN A 68 -4.18 -5.59 -8.36
CA GLN A 68 -5.49 -5.31 -8.96
C GLN A 68 -5.43 -4.09 -9.87
N HIS A 69 -6.04 -4.19 -11.07
CA HIS A 69 -6.25 -3.03 -11.93
C HIS A 69 -7.35 -2.12 -11.37
N PRO A 70 -7.15 -0.79 -11.28
CA PRO A 70 -8.11 0.12 -10.64
C PRO A 70 -9.41 0.34 -11.43
N ARG A 71 -9.46 0.00 -12.71
CA ARG A 71 -10.61 0.26 -13.61
C ARG A 71 -11.10 -0.95 -14.39
N GLN A 72 -10.36 -2.05 -14.38
CA GLN A 72 -10.69 -3.27 -15.13
C GLN A 72 -10.70 -4.48 -14.20
N PRO A 73 -11.48 -5.50 -14.47
CA PRO A 73 -11.42 -6.74 -13.71
C PRO A 73 -10.08 -7.46 -13.91
N GLY A 74 -9.59 -8.07 -12.83
CA GLY A 74 -8.36 -8.86 -12.84
C GLY A 74 -7.09 -8.08 -12.48
N PRO A 75 -5.96 -8.77 -12.36
CA PRO A 75 -4.69 -8.17 -12.04
C PRO A 75 -4.09 -7.46 -13.25
N MET A 76 -3.46 -6.32 -13.02
CA MET A 76 -2.68 -5.59 -14.02
C MET A 76 -1.23 -6.06 -14.08
N ALA A 77 -0.71 -6.52 -12.96
CA ALA A 77 0.63 -7.06 -12.82
C ALA A 77 0.66 -8.12 -11.71
N THR A 78 1.71 -8.92 -11.70
CA THR A 78 2.04 -9.80 -10.57
C THR A 78 3.38 -9.40 -9.98
N ILE A 79 3.55 -9.70 -8.71
CA ILE A 79 4.78 -9.53 -7.98
C ILE A 79 5.10 -10.80 -7.21
N GLU A 80 6.35 -11.23 -7.25
CA GLU A 80 6.83 -12.32 -6.41
C GLU A 80 7.36 -11.77 -5.10
N LEU A 81 6.86 -12.32 -4.00
CA LEU A 81 7.25 -11.93 -2.64
C LEU A 81 8.17 -12.97 -2.01
N GLU A 82 9.20 -12.48 -1.36
CA GLU A 82 10.14 -13.25 -0.55
C GLU A 82 9.65 -13.30 0.91
N ASP A 83 10.22 -14.22 1.71
CA ASP A 83 9.90 -14.36 3.12
C ASP A 83 9.95 -13.03 3.87
N GLY A 84 8.91 -12.73 4.64
CA GLY A 84 8.79 -11.51 5.45
C GLY A 84 8.45 -10.24 4.68
N GLU A 85 8.28 -10.30 3.35
CA GLU A 85 7.87 -9.14 2.56
C GLU A 85 6.37 -8.86 2.68
N ALA A 86 6.01 -7.57 2.57
CA ALA A 86 4.63 -7.12 2.62
C ALA A 86 4.29 -6.12 1.51
N VAL A 87 3.08 -6.24 0.97
CA VAL A 87 2.52 -5.32 -0.04
C VAL A 87 1.27 -4.66 0.51
N GLY A 88 1.21 -3.33 0.43
CA GLY A 88 0.05 -2.52 0.75
C GLY A 88 -0.41 -1.72 -0.45
N THR A 89 -1.71 -1.73 -0.74
CA THR A 89 -2.30 -0.96 -1.82
C THR A 89 -3.37 -0.01 -1.30
N SER A 90 -3.29 1.25 -1.71
CA SER A 90 -4.34 2.26 -1.57
C SER A 90 -4.95 2.55 -2.94
N GLY A 91 -6.27 2.68 -3.01
CA GLY A 91 -6.95 2.93 -4.28
C GLY A 91 -8.30 3.61 -4.09
N ASP A 92 -8.78 4.25 -5.17
CA ASP A 92 -10.06 4.94 -5.23
C ASP A 92 -11.20 4.05 -5.78
N TYR A 93 -10.98 2.72 -5.90
CA TYR A 93 -11.85 1.81 -6.62
C TYR A 93 -12.61 0.81 -5.75
N GLN A 94 -12.17 0.60 -4.49
CA GLN A 94 -12.87 -0.31 -3.57
C GLN A 94 -13.91 0.40 -2.70
N ARG A 95 -13.57 1.61 -2.22
CA ARG A 95 -14.44 2.44 -1.39
C ARG A 95 -14.46 3.85 -1.95
N TYR A 96 -15.55 4.24 -2.55
CA TYR A 96 -15.76 5.55 -3.13
C TYR A 96 -17.25 5.86 -3.23
N PHE A 97 -17.58 7.10 -3.51
CA PHE A 97 -18.89 7.51 -3.99
C PHE A 97 -18.74 8.32 -5.27
N GLU A 98 -19.80 8.39 -6.06
CA GLU A 98 -19.82 9.16 -7.30
C GLU A 98 -20.88 10.26 -7.22
N VAL A 99 -20.50 11.47 -7.67
CA VAL A 99 -21.40 12.60 -7.83
C VAL A 99 -21.08 13.24 -9.18
N ASP A 100 -22.09 13.41 -10.01
CA ASP A 100 -21.98 14.01 -11.35
C ASP A 100 -20.88 13.38 -12.22
N GLY A 101 -20.78 12.05 -12.18
CA GLY A 101 -19.78 11.27 -12.91
C GLY A 101 -18.34 11.38 -12.37
N ARG A 102 -18.15 12.09 -11.27
CA ARG A 102 -16.85 12.22 -10.60
C ARG A 102 -16.76 11.30 -9.40
N ARG A 103 -15.66 10.54 -9.33
CA ARG A 103 -15.36 9.63 -8.24
C ARG A 103 -14.63 10.32 -7.10
N TYR A 104 -15.06 10.04 -5.88
CA TYR A 104 -14.48 10.56 -4.65
C TYR A 104 -14.00 9.39 -3.79
N SER A 105 -12.70 9.30 -3.59
CA SER A 105 -12.05 8.27 -2.78
C SER A 105 -12.41 8.41 -1.30
N HIS A 106 -12.41 7.29 -0.58
CA HIS A 106 -12.48 7.27 0.89
C HIS A 106 -11.19 7.75 1.57
N VAL A 107 -10.10 7.88 0.82
CA VAL A 107 -8.82 8.41 1.34
C VAL A 107 -8.91 9.92 1.39
N LEU A 108 -8.87 10.49 2.59
CA LEU A 108 -8.94 11.93 2.80
C LEU A 108 -7.53 12.54 2.87
N ASP A 109 -7.36 13.68 2.23
CA ASP A 109 -6.18 14.51 2.42
C ASP A 109 -6.33 15.30 3.74
N PRO A 110 -5.49 15.04 4.76
CA PRO A 110 -5.63 15.67 6.07
C PRO A 110 -5.38 17.18 6.07
N ARG A 111 -4.76 17.72 5.01
CA ARG A 111 -4.51 19.16 4.84
C ARG A 111 -5.77 19.91 4.45
N SER A 112 -6.63 19.29 3.66
CA SER A 112 -7.84 19.91 3.11
C SER A 112 -9.14 19.34 3.71
N GLY A 113 -9.08 18.14 4.34
CA GLY A 113 -10.26 17.39 4.77
C GLY A 113 -11.11 16.83 3.62
N ARG A 114 -10.60 16.88 2.39
CA ARG A 114 -11.30 16.44 1.17
C ARG A 114 -10.75 15.10 0.67
N PRO A 115 -11.55 14.32 -0.09
CA PRO A 115 -11.06 13.14 -0.78
C PRO A 115 -9.83 13.45 -1.64
N ALA A 116 -8.79 12.63 -1.49
CA ALA A 116 -7.60 12.71 -2.33
C ALA A 116 -7.97 12.40 -3.79
N SER A 117 -7.36 13.14 -4.71
CA SER A 117 -7.58 13.03 -6.15
C SER A 117 -6.25 12.92 -6.89
N GLY A 118 -6.30 12.57 -8.19
CA GLY A 118 -5.10 12.49 -9.03
C GLY A 118 -4.30 11.19 -8.90
N THR A 119 -4.78 10.22 -8.10
CA THR A 119 -4.23 8.87 -8.04
C THR A 119 -5.36 7.86 -8.02
N GLN A 120 -5.33 6.87 -8.91
CA GLN A 120 -6.31 5.77 -8.96
C GLN A 120 -5.89 4.62 -8.05
N ALA A 121 -4.60 4.27 -8.07
CA ALA A 121 -4.04 3.21 -7.24
C ALA A 121 -2.57 3.52 -6.91
N LEU A 122 -2.14 3.10 -5.72
CA LEU A 122 -0.74 3.12 -5.34
C LEU A 122 -0.40 1.90 -4.51
N THR A 123 0.57 1.13 -4.97
CA THR A 123 1.07 -0.08 -4.32
C THR A 123 2.49 0.15 -3.81
N VAL A 124 2.73 -0.25 -2.57
CA VAL A 124 4.04 -0.23 -1.92
C VAL A 124 4.44 -1.66 -1.57
N LEU A 125 5.67 -2.05 -1.91
CA LEU A 125 6.32 -3.24 -1.37
C LEU A 125 7.33 -2.82 -0.31
N ILE A 126 7.24 -3.41 0.85
CA ILE A 126 8.24 -3.31 1.92
C ILE A 126 8.98 -4.65 2.01
N THR A 127 10.29 -4.60 1.84
CA THR A 127 11.16 -5.77 2.01
C THR A 127 11.16 -6.26 3.46
N ALA A 128 11.58 -7.50 3.67
CA ALA A 128 11.59 -8.16 4.99
C ALA A 128 12.27 -7.32 6.05
N ARG A 129 11.51 -6.91 7.05
CA ARG A 129 11.94 -6.11 8.20
C ARG A 129 10.87 -6.10 9.29
N PRO A 130 11.21 -5.70 10.55
CA PRO A 130 10.19 -5.50 11.58
C PRO A 130 9.11 -4.54 11.12
N ALA A 131 7.85 -4.90 11.37
CA ALA A 131 6.65 -4.13 11.02
C ALA A 131 6.46 -3.89 9.50
N ALA A 132 6.93 -4.81 8.64
CA ALA A 132 6.79 -4.68 7.18
C ALA A 132 5.31 -4.55 6.76
N GLY A 133 4.41 -5.31 7.41
CA GLY A 133 2.97 -5.20 7.19
C GLY A 133 2.45 -3.81 7.51
N ALA A 134 2.72 -3.31 8.72
CA ALA A 134 2.32 -1.97 9.15
C ALA A 134 2.89 -0.87 8.27
N LEU A 135 4.16 -0.98 7.89
CA LEU A 135 4.82 0.00 7.03
C LEU A 135 4.24 0.02 5.61
N SER A 136 3.90 -1.14 5.03
CA SER A 136 3.29 -1.21 3.69
C SER A 136 1.91 -0.53 3.67
N ASP A 137 1.10 -0.75 4.69
CA ASP A 137 -0.21 -0.10 4.84
C ASP A 137 -0.05 1.40 5.09
N ALA A 138 0.76 1.80 6.07
CA ALA A 138 0.94 3.19 6.46
C ALA A 138 1.56 4.06 5.35
N ALA A 139 2.58 3.56 4.64
CA ALA A 139 3.27 4.33 3.60
C ALA A 139 2.42 4.54 2.34
N SER A 140 1.53 3.60 2.02
CA SER A 140 0.71 3.70 0.81
C SER A 140 -0.22 4.92 0.80
N LYS A 141 -0.70 5.40 1.97
CA LYS A 141 -1.64 6.54 2.06
C LYS A 141 -1.01 7.89 1.78
N PRO A 142 0.07 8.31 2.48
CA PRO A 142 0.69 9.59 2.19
C PRO A 142 1.23 9.67 0.75
N LEU A 143 1.75 8.57 0.21
CA LEU A 143 2.20 8.53 -1.18
C LEU A 143 1.03 8.65 -2.17
N PHE A 144 -0.10 8.00 -1.89
CA PHE A 144 -1.35 8.15 -2.68
C PHE A 144 -1.84 9.61 -2.68
N ILE A 145 -1.84 10.26 -1.51
CA ILE A 145 -2.28 11.65 -1.33
C ILE A 145 -1.30 12.63 -1.98
N ALA A 146 -0.01 12.34 -1.97
CA ALA A 146 1.01 13.21 -2.55
C ALA A 146 0.87 13.38 -4.08
N GLY A 147 0.15 12.48 -4.75
CA GLY A 147 -0.07 12.61 -6.19
C GLY A 147 1.25 12.57 -6.97
N SER A 148 1.53 13.59 -7.78
CA SER A 148 2.77 13.69 -8.57
C SER A 148 4.04 13.86 -7.73
N GLU A 149 3.92 14.32 -6.49
CA GLU A 149 5.05 14.51 -5.56
C GLU A 149 5.46 13.20 -4.84
N TRP A 150 4.83 12.08 -5.17
CA TRP A 150 5.12 10.81 -4.50
C TRP A 150 6.61 10.40 -4.53
N PRO A 151 7.43 10.72 -5.57
CA PRO A 151 8.82 10.27 -5.59
C PRO A 151 9.66 10.93 -4.50
N ASP A 152 9.46 12.23 -4.29
CA ASP A 152 10.17 12.99 -3.25
C ASP A 152 9.75 12.52 -1.85
N LEU A 153 8.47 12.25 -1.67
CA LEU A 153 7.97 11.73 -0.41
C LEU A 153 8.44 10.29 -0.16
N ALA A 154 8.47 9.44 -1.18
CA ALA A 154 8.98 8.07 -1.07
C ALA A 154 10.45 8.04 -0.63
N ARG A 155 11.29 8.91 -1.20
CA ARG A 155 12.69 9.07 -0.77
C ARG A 155 12.79 9.48 0.71
N ARG A 156 11.99 10.45 1.14
CA ARG A 156 11.95 10.92 2.54
C ARG A 156 11.46 9.85 3.52
N LEU A 157 10.55 8.99 3.08
CA LEU A 157 10.02 7.86 3.86
C LEU A 157 10.87 6.59 3.73
N HIS A 158 11.96 6.62 2.94
CA HIS A 158 12.80 5.46 2.63
C HIS A 158 12.02 4.29 2.02
N VAL A 159 11.00 4.59 1.19
CA VAL A 159 10.20 3.62 0.45
C VAL A 159 10.75 3.48 -0.96
N GLN A 160 11.35 2.35 -1.27
CA GLN A 160 12.03 2.14 -2.55
C GLN A 160 11.12 1.55 -3.64
N HIS A 161 10.13 0.74 -3.26
CA HIS A 161 9.32 -0.02 -4.21
C HIS A 161 7.90 0.56 -4.25
N VAL A 162 7.61 1.32 -5.29
CA VAL A 162 6.31 1.99 -5.48
C VAL A 162 5.84 1.80 -6.92
N LEU A 163 4.56 1.43 -7.08
CA LEU A 163 3.82 1.50 -8.34
C LEU A 163 2.61 2.42 -8.13
N ARG A 164 2.47 3.43 -8.97
CA ARG A 164 1.34 4.37 -8.95
C ARG A 164 0.64 4.39 -10.30
N ILE A 165 -0.67 4.41 -10.27
CA ILE A 165 -1.52 4.75 -11.42
C ILE A 165 -2.11 6.12 -11.12
N ASP A 166 -1.80 7.11 -11.94
CA ASP A 166 -2.32 8.46 -11.75
C ASP A 166 -3.79 8.60 -12.13
N GLY A 167 -4.34 9.83 -12.00
CA GLY A 167 -5.74 10.12 -12.29
C GLY A 167 -6.14 9.85 -13.75
N ASP A 168 -5.21 9.99 -14.68
CA ASP A 168 -5.38 9.80 -16.11
C ASP A 168 -5.09 8.37 -16.58
N GLY A 169 -4.65 7.51 -15.66
CA GLY A 169 -4.34 6.11 -15.93
C GLY A 169 -2.91 5.86 -16.38
N HIS A 170 -2.00 6.85 -16.29
CA HIS A 170 -0.58 6.65 -16.57
C HIS A 170 0.09 5.90 -15.42
N TRP A 171 1.00 5.01 -15.77
CA TRP A 171 1.73 4.21 -14.81
C TRP A 171 3.07 4.86 -14.48
N GLN A 172 3.34 4.94 -13.22
CA GLN A 172 4.60 5.44 -12.68
C GLN A 172 5.16 4.39 -11.72
N VAL A 173 6.41 4.04 -11.91
CA VAL A 173 7.05 2.99 -11.12
C VAL A 173 8.43 3.42 -10.69
N SER A 174 8.79 3.16 -9.43
CA SER A 174 10.18 3.32 -9.01
C SER A 174 11.07 2.28 -9.68
N LYS A 175 12.34 2.63 -9.95
CA LYS A 175 13.31 1.73 -10.57
C LYS A 175 13.41 0.38 -9.84
N ALA A 176 13.39 0.40 -8.49
CA ALA A 176 13.44 -0.82 -7.68
C ALA A 176 12.17 -1.68 -7.86
N MET A 177 10.99 -1.06 -7.93
CA MET A 177 9.72 -1.78 -8.13
C MET A 177 9.60 -2.35 -9.53
N GLN A 178 10.12 -1.68 -10.55
CA GLN A 178 10.07 -2.15 -11.95
C GLN A 178 10.65 -3.56 -12.08
N GLY A 179 11.79 -3.82 -11.44
CA GLY A 179 12.45 -5.13 -11.47
C GLY A 179 11.70 -6.25 -10.73
N ARG A 180 10.65 -5.92 -9.97
CA ARG A 180 9.84 -6.86 -9.19
C ARG A 180 8.50 -7.19 -9.86
N LEU A 181 8.11 -6.45 -10.91
CA LEU A 181 6.81 -6.58 -11.56
C LEU A 181 6.88 -7.44 -12.82
N GLU A 182 5.88 -8.29 -12.97
CA GLU A 182 5.55 -8.97 -14.20
C GLU A 182 4.16 -8.53 -14.66
N PHE A 183 4.07 -7.85 -15.80
CA PHE A 183 2.80 -7.38 -16.34
C PHE A 183 1.99 -8.53 -16.91
N VAL A 184 0.70 -8.66 -16.54
CA VAL A 184 -0.18 -9.76 -16.96
C VAL A 184 -0.68 -9.57 -18.39
N ALA A 185 -0.88 -8.33 -18.80
CA ALA A 185 -1.23 -7.95 -20.17
C ALA A 185 -0.16 -7.02 -20.72
N ARG A 186 -0.21 -6.70 -22.00
CA ARG A 186 0.74 -5.76 -22.65
C ARG A 186 1.07 -4.62 -21.70
N PRO A 187 2.35 -4.22 -21.61
CA PRO A 187 2.72 -3.09 -20.76
C PRO A 187 1.78 -1.91 -21.05
N PRO A 188 1.43 -1.13 -20.03
CA PRO A 188 0.55 0.01 -20.18
C PRO A 188 1.08 0.95 -21.27
N PRO A 189 0.20 1.63 -22.01
CA PRO A 189 0.62 2.51 -23.12
C PRO A 189 1.58 3.62 -22.69
N SER A 190 1.65 3.91 -21.39
CA SER A 190 2.56 4.90 -20.81
C SER A 190 3.08 4.41 -19.45
N LEU A 191 4.30 3.89 -19.44
CA LEU A 191 5.03 3.55 -18.21
C LEU A 191 6.20 4.52 -18.03
N THR A 192 6.17 5.27 -16.94
CA THR A 192 7.29 6.14 -16.54
C THR A 192 8.05 5.50 -15.38
N VAL A 193 9.34 5.28 -15.56
CA VAL A 193 10.24 4.82 -14.50
C VAL A 193 10.83 6.04 -13.80
N VAL A 194 10.64 6.10 -12.49
CA VAL A 194 11.15 7.18 -11.64
C VAL A 194 12.38 6.66 -10.89
N PRO A 195 13.46 7.45 -10.86
CA PRO A 195 14.72 7.09 -10.18
C PRO A 195 14.55 6.79 -8.69
#